data_50064de359ad8843043ba096c137de83
#
_entry.id   50064de359ad8843043ba096c137de83
#
_cell.length_a   1.000
_cell.length_b   1.000
_cell.length_c   1.000
_cell.angle_alpha   90.00
_cell.angle_beta   90.00
_cell.angle_gamma   90.00
#
_symmetry.space_group_name_H-M   'P 1'
#
loop_
_entity.id
_entity.type
_entity.pdbx_description
1 polymer ?
#
loop_
_entity_poly.entity_id
_entity_poly.type
_entity_poly.pdbx_seq_one_letter_code
_entity_poly.pdbx_strand_id
1 'polypeptide(L)'
;YRRVKLQGKVWRRVQDLKIPSLPRSDFVTSRPPLDLSHNESTRLAVDSLLSGGLGKYQEVLQTEGEVDFLSEQEKIYFLENGDNSNTDNACDGSDTGSESLCSSHPPTPQCPTVSRDSDSTQACLNSSQDVNDSSQSNESNVKVYLYTENRAAGLKDVVREFIRKAEKLLAIVTDHFSDVELLCDLLEASKKRFVSIHLILDHLNLSIFRDMWQELKLQGKDFPKFSVHSVEGQTYYAKMGRKLSGQVSETFLITDSKEALAGSFSFSCLSWMVHRSLAFLVKGSAVTHFLEEFERLSSCSTPVTG
;
A
#
# COMPACT_ATOMS: atom_id res chain seq x y z
N TYR A 1 18.82 11.17 33.58
CA TYR A 1 18.12 11.57 32.36
C TYR A 1 17.61 10.32 31.66
N ARG A 2 16.30 9.99 31.79
CA ARG A 2 15.65 8.96 30.96
C ARG A 2 15.61 9.52 29.54
N ARG A 3 16.38 8.93 28.62
CA ARG A 3 16.19 9.15 27.18
C ARG A 3 14.73 8.78 26.88
N VAL A 4 13.94 9.78 26.51
CA VAL A 4 12.61 9.53 25.95
C VAL A 4 12.86 8.74 24.66
N LYS A 5 12.43 7.48 24.65
CA LYS A 5 12.56 6.61 23.49
C LYS A 5 11.75 7.30 22.38
N LEU A 6 12.41 7.72 21.32
CA LEU A 6 11.74 8.29 20.15
C LEU A 6 10.77 7.23 19.64
N GLN A 7 9.51 7.54 19.63
CA GLN A 7 8.46 6.69 19.04
C GLN A 7 8.42 6.96 17.55
N GLY A 8 8.33 5.91 16.76
CA GLY A 8 8.21 5.99 15.33
C GLY A 8 6.96 6.75 14.87
N LYS A 9 6.97 7.19 13.62
CA LYS A 9 5.92 8.04 13.03
C LYS A 9 4.56 7.33 13.02
N VAL A 10 4.53 6.08 12.56
CA VAL A 10 3.30 5.28 12.46
C VAL A 10 2.82 4.88 13.85
N TRP A 11 3.72 4.47 14.73
CA TRP A 11 3.37 4.13 16.11
C TRP A 11 2.66 5.28 16.84
N ARG A 12 3.15 6.51 16.71
CA ARG A 12 2.50 7.69 17.31
C ARG A 12 1.06 7.86 16.80
N ARG A 13 0.84 7.73 15.50
CA ARG A 13 -0.50 7.81 14.90
C ARG A 13 -1.43 6.74 15.45
N VAL A 14 -0.95 5.50 15.58
CA VAL A 14 -1.72 4.40 16.18
C VAL A 14 -2.08 4.70 17.65
N GLN A 15 -1.17 5.28 18.43
CA GLN A 15 -1.47 5.66 19.80
C GLN A 15 -2.50 6.80 19.88
N ASP A 16 -2.38 7.80 19.02
CA ASP A 16 -3.35 8.90 18.94
C ASP A 16 -4.76 8.41 18.57
N LEU A 17 -4.86 7.37 17.75
CA LEU A 17 -6.13 6.75 17.40
C LEU A 17 -6.80 6.02 18.57
N LYS A 18 -6.05 5.57 19.56
CA LYS A 18 -6.59 4.90 20.77
C LYS A 18 -7.13 5.88 21.81
N ILE A 19 -6.69 7.16 21.75
CA ILE A 19 -7.15 8.16 22.70
C ILE A 19 -8.58 8.58 22.32
N PRO A 20 -9.55 8.51 23.24
CA PRO A 20 -10.87 9.07 23.00
C PRO A 20 -10.73 10.58 22.83
N SER A 21 -10.83 11.07 21.61
CA SER A 21 -10.73 12.49 21.31
C SER A 21 -11.97 12.95 20.58
N LEU A 22 -12.51 14.10 20.99
CA LEU A 22 -13.46 14.85 20.17
C LEU A 22 -12.75 15.25 18.89
N PRO A 23 -13.47 15.25 17.75
CA PRO A 23 -12.89 15.69 16.49
C PRO A 23 -12.43 17.15 16.66
N ARG A 24 -11.20 17.40 16.25
CA ARG A 24 -10.68 18.77 16.24
C ARG A 24 -11.32 19.53 15.09
N SER A 25 -11.82 20.70 15.37
CA SER A 25 -12.45 21.59 14.36
C SER A 25 -11.51 21.87 13.17
N ASP A 26 -10.21 21.93 13.42
CA ASP A 26 -9.16 22.12 12.43
C ASP A 26 -9.07 20.98 11.40
N PHE A 27 -9.36 19.74 11.77
CA PHE A 27 -9.45 18.63 10.82
C PHE A 27 -10.70 18.69 9.92
N VAL A 28 -11.75 19.35 10.37
CA VAL A 28 -12.99 19.52 9.60
C VAL A 28 -12.89 20.72 8.67
N THR A 29 -12.30 21.81 9.13
CA THR A 29 -12.25 23.09 8.39
C THR A 29 -10.99 23.27 7.54
N SER A 30 -9.85 22.85 8.03
CA SER A 30 -8.58 22.90 7.28
C SER A 30 -7.89 21.54 7.36
N ARG A 31 -7.97 20.76 6.28
CA ARG A 31 -7.24 19.49 6.21
C ARG A 31 -5.75 19.77 6.34
N PRO A 32 -5.08 19.30 7.40
CA PRO A 32 -3.65 19.49 7.50
C PRO A 32 -2.95 18.84 6.30
N PRO A 33 -1.81 19.37 5.86
CA PRO A 33 -1.06 18.79 4.76
C PRO A 33 -0.69 17.34 5.09
N LEU A 34 -0.83 16.46 4.10
CA LEU A 34 -0.41 15.07 4.24
C LEU A 34 1.12 15.03 4.38
N ASP A 35 1.61 14.35 5.39
CA ASP A 35 3.04 14.13 5.55
C ASP A 35 3.48 13.03 4.59
N LEU A 36 4.01 13.43 3.45
CA LEU A 36 4.60 12.57 2.41
C LEU A 36 6.12 12.42 2.57
N SER A 37 6.69 12.83 3.70
CA SER A 37 8.12 12.66 3.93
C SER A 37 8.49 11.18 3.91
N HIS A 38 9.67 10.90 3.35
CA HIS A 38 10.22 9.55 3.32
C HIS A 38 10.30 8.97 4.73
N ASN A 39 9.84 7.74 4.91
CA ASN A 39 9.96 7.02 6.16
C ASN A 39 11.27 6.24 6.18
N GLU A 40 12.31 6.85 6.72
CA GLU A 40 13.64 6.24 6.80
C GLU A 40 13.64 4.98 7.67
N SER A 41 12.85 4.94 8.74
CA SER A 41 12.72 3.75 9.60
C SER A 41 12.19 2.54 8.84
N THR A 42 11.25 2.76 7.91
CA THR A 42 10.75 1.68 7.02
C THR A 42 11.86 1.15 6.12
N ARG A 43 12.66 2.04 5.50
CA ARG A 43 13.77 1.65 4.65
C ARG A 43 14.82 0.85 5.44
N LEU A 44 15.25 1.36 6.58
CA LEU A 44 16.23 0.68 7.46
C LEU A 44 15.75 -0.70 7.91
N ALA A 45 14.46 -0.84 8.22
CA ALA A 45 13.89 -2.12 8.61
C ALA A 45 13.90 -3.13 7.46
N VAL A 46 13.50 -2.73 6.25
CA VAL A 46 13.54 -3.62 5.06
C VAL A 46 14.99 -3.97 4.69
N ASP A 47 15.91 -3.00 4.69
CA ASP A 47 17.34 -3.25 4.44
C ASP A 47 17.90 -4.27 5.46
N SER A 48 17.52 -4.17 6.72
CA SER A 48 17.95 -5.10 7.78
C SER A 48 17.32 -6.49 7.64
N LEU A 49 16.08 -6.57 7.13
CA LEU A 49 15.43 -7.84 6.80
C LEU A 49 16.20 -8.58 5.71
N LEU A 50 16.53 -7.88 4.62
CA LEU A 50 17.25 -8.44 3.48
C LEU A 50 18.69 -8.86 3.85
N SER A 51 19.41 -8.06 4.66
CA SER A 51 20.81 -8.29 4.99
C SER A 51 21.04 -9.21 6.19
N GLY A 52 20.06 -9.33 7.09
CA GLY A 52 20.27 -10.01 8.37
C GLY A 52 19.08 -10.82 8.89
N GLY A 53 18.03 -10.92 8.08
CA GLY A 53 16.85 -11.71 8.40
C GLY A 53 15.95 -11.11 9.47
N LEU A 54 14.97 -11.90 9.91
CA LEU A 54 13.90 -11.48 10.84
C LEU A 54 14.42 -10.91 12.17
N GLY A 55 15.52 -11.47 12.70
CA GLY A 55 16.08 -11.00 13.98
C GLY A 55 16.55 -9.55 13.90
N LYS A 56 17.28 -9.19 12.84
CA LYS A 56 17.75 -7.80 12.64
C LYS A 56 16.61 -6.85 12.31
N TYR A 57 15.62 -7.32 11.54
CA TYR A 57 14.40 -6.55 11.27
C TYR A 57 13.70 -6.13 12.56
N GLN A 58 13.48 -7.09 13.47
CA GLN A 58 12.84 -6.83 14.77
C GLN A 58 13.68 -5.90 15.66
N GLU A 59 15.01 -6.04 15.65
CA GLU A 59 15.91 -5.17 16.40
C GLU A 59 15.81 -3.72 15.90
N VAL A 60 15.76 -3.49 14.59
CA VAL A 60 15.59 -2.16 14.02
C VAL A 60 14.23 -1.57 14.38
N LEU A 61 13.14 -2.33 14.26
CA LEU A 61 11.81 -1.86 14.68
C LEU A 61 11.79 -1.43 16.14
N GLN A 62 12.42 -2.21 17.02
CA GLN A 62 12.52 -1.85 18.44
C GLN A 62 13.38 -0.61 18.68
N THR A 63 14.46 -0.44 17.94
CA THR A 63 15.36 0.70 18.05
C THR A 63 14.69 1.98 17.57
N GLU A 64 14.04 1.93 16.42
CA GLU A 64 13.29 3.04 15.83
C GLU A 64 11.96 3.29 16.56
N GLY A 65 11.50 2.34 17.37
CA GLY A 65 10.20 2.42 18.07
C GLY A 65 9.01 2.39 17.13
N GLU A 66 9.14 1.67 16.02
CA GLU A 66 8.07 1.49 15.04
C GLU A 66 7.24 0.23 15.27
N VAL A 67 6.06 0.20 14.67
CA VAL A 67 5.19 -0.99 14.58
C VAL A 67 5.74 -1.95 13.53
N ASP A 68 5.40 -3.22 13.67
CA ASP A 68 5.61 -4.18 12.59
C ASP A 68 4.65 -3.85 11.44
N PHE A 69 5.21 -3.44 10.32
CA PHE A 69 4.44 -2.98 9.16
C PHE A 69 4.42 -3.99 8.01
N LEU A 70 5.11 -5.12 8.15
CA LEU A 70 5.11 -6.21 7.18
C LEU A 70 4.26 -7.36 7.70
N SER A 71 3.37 -7.88 6.88
CA SER A 71 2.71 -9.16 7.13
C SER A 71 3.71 -10.31 7.05
N GLU A 72 3.38 -11.46 7.64
CA GLU A 72 4.23 -12.65 7.56
C GLU A 72 4.49 -13.09 6.11
N GLN A 73 3.50 -12.97 5.24
CA GLN A 73 3.65 -13.27 3.82
C GLN A 73 4.64 -12.34 3.12
N GLU A 74 4.60 -11.04 3.44
CA GLU A 74 5.56 -10.07 2.91
C GLU A 74 6.97 -10.34 3.40
N LYS A 75 7.15 -10.67 4.68
CA LYS A 75 8.45 -11.07 5.25
C LYS A 75 9.03 -12.28 4.54
N ILE A 76 8.21 -13.32 4.33
CA ILE A 76 8.61 -14.52 3.59
C ILE A 76 9.02 -14.14 2.16
N TYR A 77 8.21 -13.32 1.47
CA TYR A 77 8.52 -12.88 0.11
C TYR A 77 9.87 -12.16 0.02
N PHE A 78 10.16 -11.23 0.94
CA PHE A 78 11.46 -10.54 0.98
C PHE A 78 12.63 -11.50 1.20
N LEU A 79 12.46 -12.49 2.08
CA LEU A 79 13.52 -13.45 2.40
C LEU A 79 13.77 -14.45 1.27
N GLU A 80 12.73 -14.88 0.56
CA GLU A 80 12.84 -15.85 -0.53
C GLU A 80 13.33 -15.23 -1.84
N ASN A 81 13.02 -13.95 -2.07
CA ASN A 81 13.34 -13.26 -3.33
C ASN A 81 14.48 -12.23 -3.17
N GLY A 82 15.00 -12.05 -1.95
CA GLY A 82 16.17 -11.21 -1.68
C GLY A 82 17.44 -11.90 -2.17
N ASP A 83 18.20 -11.25 -3.06
CA ASP A 83 19.45 -11.78 -3.58
C ASP A 83 20.58 -11.63 -2.55
N ASN A 84 21.15 -12.75 -2.10
CA ASN A 84 22.26 -12.79 -1.13
C ASN A 84 23.64 -12.58 -1.80
N SER A 85 23.73 -11.85 -2.88
CA SER A 85 24.98 -11.68 -3.67
C SER A 85 26.13 -10.93 -2.97
N ASN A 86 26.06 -10.70 -1.64
CA ASN A 86 27.10 -10.00 -0.86
C ASN A 86 27.81 -10.83 0.20
N THR A 87 27.90 -12.16 0.04
CA THR A 87 28.86 -12.95 0.81
C THR A 87 29.79 -13.66 -0.16
N ASP A 88 30.95 -13.08 -0.36
CA ASP A 88 32.26 -13.70 -0.53
C ASP A 88 33.17 -12.88 -1.43
N ASN A 89 33.66 -11.76 -0.88
CA ASN A 89 34.94 -11.20 -1.30
C ASN A 89 35.80 -10.91 -0.05
N ALA A 90 36.01 -11.94 0.78
CA ALA A 90 37.17 -12.01 1.62
C ALA A 90 38.20 -12.79 0.81
N CYS A 91 39.03 -12.06 0.09
CA CYS A 91 40.23 -12.59 -0.52
C CYS A 91 41.18 -13.00 0.60
N ASP A 92 41.24 -14.29 0.90
CA ASP A 92 42.43 -14.85 1.54
C ASP A 92 43.27 -15.51 0.44
N GLY A 93 44.47 -14.95 0.25
CA GLY A 93 45.41 -15.41 -0.72
C GLY A 93 46.10 -16.69 -0.22
N SER A 94 45.94 -17.77 -0.96
CA SER A 94 46.97 -18.80 -1.05
C SER A 94 46.85 -19.57 -2.34
N ASP A 95 47.88 -19.43 -3.11
CA ASP A 95 48.25 -20.02 -4.36
C ASP A 95 48.35 -21.56 -4.23
N THR A 96 47.57 -22.30 -5.02
CA THR A 96 48.03 -23.63 -5.56
C THR A 96 47.08 -24.01 -6.73
N GLY A 97 47.70 -24.25 -7.88
CA GLY A 97 47.05 -24.57 -9.12
C GLY A 97 46.38 -25.96 -9.17
N SER A 98 45.31 -26.04 -9.91
CA SER A 98 44.89 -27.24 -10.65
C SER A 98 43.85 -26.83 -11.72
N GLU A 99 44.18 -27.14 -12.93
CA GLU A 99 43.31 -27.04 -14.11
C GLU A 99 42.09 -27.96 -14.01
N SER A 100 40.90 -27.46 -14.31
CA SER A 100 39.80 -28.30 -14.79
C SER A 100 38.74 -27.48 -15.57
N LEU A 101 38.75 -27.74 -16.84
CA LEU A 101 37.68 -27.80 -17.85
C LEU A 101 36.40 -26.98 -17.71
N CYS A 102 36.24 -26.16 -18.74
CA CYS A 102 35.10 -25.40 -19.21
C CYS A 102 33.72 -26.08 -19.09
N SER A 103 32.77 -25.33 -18.55
CA SER A 103 31.37 -25.45 -18.88
C SER A 103 30.82 -24.07 -19.27
N SER A 104 30.38 -23.98 -20.50
CA SER A 104 29.88 -22.79 -21.17
C SER A 104 28.46 -22.43 -20.68
N HIS A 105 28.32 -21.31 -20.01
CA HIS A 105 27.03 -20.64 -19.81
C HIS A 105 26.92 -19.42 -20.76
N PRO A 106 25.75 -19.16 -21.34
CA PRO A 106 25.55 -18.00 -22.23
C PRO A 106 25.58 -16.69 -21.43
N PRO A 107 26.02 -15.58 -22.05
CA PRO A 107 26.19 -14.32 -21.34
C PRO A 107 24.85 -13.66 -21.00
N THR A 108 24.69 -13.32 -19.74
CA THR A 108 23.63 -12.46 -19.23
C THR A 108 23.79 -11.05 -19.83
N PRO A 109 22.74 -10.37 -20.29
CA PRO A 109 22.85 -9.01 -20.77
C PRO A 109 23.19 -8.06 -19.60
N GLN A 110 24.37 -7.48 -19.66
CA GLN A 110 24.78 -6.43 -18.74
C GLN A 110 23.99 -5.14 -19.04
N CYS A 111 23.29 -4.67 -18.01
CA CYS A 111 22.70 -3.35 -18.02
C CYS A 111 23.82 -2.29 -17.93
N PRO A 112 23.92 -1.30 -18.81
CA PRO A 112 24.98 -0.31 -18.73
C PRO A 112 24.78 0.62 -17.53
N THR A 113 25.71 0.58 -16.59
CA THR A 113 25.85 1.60 -15.55
C THR A 113 26.28 2.91 -16.18
N VAL A 114 25.34 3.82 -16.33
CA VAL A 114 25.65 5.21 -16.72
C VAL A 114 25.93 5.99 -15.43
N SER A 115 27.20 6.24 -15.17
CA SER A 115 27.61 7.31 -14.25
C SER A 115 27.16 8.66 -14.83
N ARG A 116 26.31 9.36 -14.12
CA ARG A 116 25.94 10.74 -14.42
C ARG A 116 26.48 11.67 -13.36
N ASP A 117 27.48 12.39 -13.78
CA ASP A 117 27.85 13.66 -13.18
C ASP A 117 26.75 14.70 -13.37
N SER A 118 26.67 15.58 -12.39
CA SER A 118 25.78 16.71 -12.28
C SER A 118 25.72 17.56 -13.56
N ASP A 119 24.54 17.90 -14.03
CA ASP A 119 24.05 19.27 -14.15
C ASP A 119 22.65 19.36 -14.75
N SER A 120 21.85 20.13 -14.05
CA SER A 120 20.70 20.94 -14.49
C SER A 120 20.16 20.67 -15.90
N THR A 121 18.89 20.25 -15.98
CA THR A 121 17.87 21.02 -16.70
C THR A 121 16.47 20.47 -16.43
N GLN A 122 15.68 21.33 -15.85
CA GLN A 122 14.24 21.31 -15.76
C GLN A 122 13.62 21.09 -17.15
N ALA A 123 12.95 19.96 -17.32
CA ALA A 123 11.99 19.80 -18.38
C ALA A 123 10.65 19.42 -17.76
N CYS A 124 9.94 20.43 -17.34
CA CYS A 124 8.52 20.39 -17.07
C CYS A 124 7.79 20.08 -18.38
N LEU A 125 7.26 18.88 -18.51
CA LEU A 125 6.13 18.66 -19.40
C LEU A 125 4.84 18.94 -18.65
N ASN A 126 4.62 20.24 -18.39
CA ASN A 126 3.31 20.78 -18.16
C ASN A 126 2.65 20.94 -19.53
N SER A 127 1.86 19.99 -19.95
CA SER A 127 0.84 20.24 -20.93
C SER A 127 -0.52 20.22 -20.22
N SER A 128 -0.74 21.24 -19.43
CA SER A 128 -2.08 21.68 -19.06
C SER A 128 -2.48 22.68 -20.13
N GLN A 129 -3.14 22.23 -21.16
CA GLN A 129 -3.98 23.12 -21.95
C GLN A 129 -5.30 23.25 -21.20
N ASP A 130 -5.42 24.32 -20.45
CA ASP A 130 -6.71 24.86 -20.02
C ASP A 130 -7.44 25.35 -21.27
N VAL A 131 -8.26 24.50 -21.83
CA VAL A 131 -9.31 24.92 -22.75
C VAL A 131 -10.56 25.16 -21.88
N ASN A 132 -10.81 26.41 -21.54
CA ASN A 132 -12.11 26.88 -21.10
C ASN A 132 -13.10 26.62 -22.22
N ASP A 133 -13.82 25.52 -22.15
CA ASP A 133 -15.06 25.36 -22.90
C ASP A 133 -16.18 25.02 -21.91
N SER A 134 -17.06 26.00 -21.74
CA SER A 134 -18.27 25.92 -20.94
C SER A 134 -19.38 25.20 -21.73
N SER A 135 -19.18 23.90 -21.90
CA SER A 135 -20.25 23.00 -22.29
C SER A 135 -20.23 21.85 -21.29
N GLN A 136 -21.34 21.67 -20.58
CA GLN A 136 -21.60 20.50 -19.72
C GLN A 136 -21.68 19.25 -20.62
N SER A 137 -20.54 18.75 -21.03
CA SER A 137 -20.43 17.42 -21.60
C SER A 137 -20.17 16.44 -20.44
N ASN A 138 -21.01 15.43 -20.35
CA ASN A 138 -20.91 14.29 -19.43
C ASN A 138 -19.72 13.38 -19.81
N GLU A 139 -18.59 13.96 -20.21
CA GLU A 139 -17.41 13.22 -20.62
C GLU A 139 -16.67 12.65 -19.41
N SER A 140 -16.43 11.36 -19.47
CA SER A 140 -15.61 10.68 -18.49
C SER A 140 -14.15 11.07 -18.68
N ASN A 141 -13.52 11.60 -17.63
CA ASN A 141 -12.11 11.93 -17.63
C ASN A 141 -11.32 10.83 -16.92
N VAL A 142 -10.29 10.30 -17.59
CA VAL A 142 -9.42 9.25 -17.02
C VAL A 142 -7.98 9.77 -16.99
N LYS A 143 -7.37 9.72 -15.79
CA LYS A 143 -5.95 10.00 -15.60
C LYS A 143 -5.22 8.72 -15.19
N VAL A 144 -4.11 8.41 -15.88
CA VAL A 144 -3.33 7.19 -15.65
C VAL A 144 -2.10 7.50 -14.83
N TYR A 145 -1.81 6.66 -13.83
CA TYR A 145 -0.59 6.68 -13.03
C TYR A 145 0.15 5.37 -13.23
N LEU A 146 1.38 5.45 -13.68
CA LEU A 146 2.25 4.30 -13.90
C LEU A 146 3.39 4.31 -12.88
N TYR A 147 3.84 3.12 -12.50
CA TYR A 147 5.05 2.98 -11.72
C TYR A 147 6.25 3.50 -12.53
N THR A 148 6.98 4.44 -11.96
CA THR A 148 8.25 4.93 -12.51
C THR A 148 9.34 4.78 -11.45
N GLU A 149 10.53 4.32 -11.84
CA GLU A 149 11.64 4.00 -10.92
C GLU A 149 11.99 5.15 -9.95
N ASN A 150 11.79 6.39 -10.39
CA ASN A 150 12.06 7.57 -9.57
C ASN A 150 10.90 7.99 -8.66
N ARG A 151 9.77 7.24 -8.62
CA ARG A 151 8.56 7.57 -7.87
C ARG A 151 7.89 6.34 -7.27
N ALA A 152 8.67 5.42 -6.69
CA ALA A 152 8.10 4.26 -6.01
C ALA A 152 7.09 4.64 -4.91
N ALA A 153 7.31 5.77 -4.21
CA ALA A 153 6.38 6.35 -3.27
C ALA A 153 5.15 7.02 -3.93
N GLY A 154 5.22 7.35 -5.22
CA GLY A 154 4.22 8.20 -5.88
C GLY A 154 2.83 7.58 -5.95
N LEU A 155 2.68 6.26 -6.14
CA LEU A 155 1.35 5.64 -6.20
C LEU A 155 0.70 5.55 -4.82
N LYS A 156 1.46 5.20 -3.79
CA LYS A 156 0.97 5.26 -2.40
C LYS A 156 0.51 6.67 -2.04
N ASP A 157 1.26 7.70 -2.45
CA ASP A 157 0.92 9.09 -2.19
C ASP A 157 -0.38 9.50 -2.91
N VAL A 158 -0.60 9.00 -4.13
CA VAL A 158 -1.86 9.21 -4.86
C VAL A 158 -3.04 8.60 -4.09
N VAL A 159 -2.89 7.37 -3.58
CA VAL A 159 -3.92 6.71 -2.75
C VAL A 159 -4.17 7.50 -1.47
N ARG A 160 -3.12 7.94 -0.78
CA ARG A 160 -3.22 8.73 0.45
C ARG A 160 -3.94 10.08 0.21
N GLU A 161 -3.60 10.77 -0.88
CA GLU A 161 -4.29 12.00 -1.27
C GLU A 161 -5.76 11.74 -1.65
N PHE A 162 -6.05 10.61 -2.27
CA PHE A 162 -7.41 10.20 -2.60
C PHE A 162 -8.25 9.97 -1.32
N ILE A 163 -7.70 9.25 -0.34
CA ILE A 163 -8.32 9.06 0.99
C ILE A 163 -8.54 10.42 1.67
N ARG A 164 -7.55 11.32 1.59
CA ARG A 164 -7.62 12.64 2.21
C ARG A 164 -8.70 13.53 1.62
N LYS A 165 -8.99 13.39 0.32
CA LYS A 165 -10.05 14.17 -0.36
C LYS A 165 -11.46 13.80 0.08
N ALA A 166 -11.69 12.57 0.57
CA ALA A 166 -12.99 12.10 0.97
C ALA A 166 -13.62 13.01 2.04
N GLU A 167 -14.88 13.40 1.83
CA GLU A 167 -15.63 14.28 2.72
C GLU A 167 -16.75 13.57 3.46
N LYS A 168 -17.45 12.65 2.78
CA LYS A 168 -18.63 11.96 3.31
C LYS A 168 -18.49 10.45 3.30
N LEU A 169 -18.06 9.90 2.16
CA LEU A 169 -18.05 8.47 1.89
C LEU A 169 -16.75 8.07 1.20
N LEU A 170 -16.17 6.98 1.68
CA LEU A 170 -15.08 6.29 1.01
C LEU A 170 -15.42 4.79 0.96
N ALA A 171 -15.65 4.27 -0.24
CA ALA A 171 -15.85 2.86 -0.50
C ALA A 171 -14.57 2.25 -1.08
N ILE A 172 -14.15 1.11 -0.57
CA ILE A 172 -12.88 0.47 -0.94
C ILE A 172 -13.13 -1.02 -1.16
N VAL A 173 -12.63 -1.52 -2.27
CA VAL A 173 -12.52 -2.96 -2.56
C VAL A 173 -11.05 -3.27 -2.79
N THR A 174 -10.53 -4.30 -2.17
CA THR A 174 -9.15 -4.75 -2.38
C THR A 174 -8.98 -6.23 -2.04
N ASP A 175 -8.05 -6.86 -2.72
CA ASP A 175 -7.65 -8.24 -2.49
C ASP A 175 -6.85 -8.41 -1.18
N HIS A 176 -5.97 -7.47 -0.87
CA HIS A 176 -5.00 -7.54 0.22
C HIS A 176 -4.86 -6.21 0.95
N PHE A 177 -4.83 -6.25 2.28
CA PHE A 177 -4.63 -5.06 3.10
C PHE A 177 -3.73 -5.35 4.30
N SER A 178 -2.46 -4.92 4.21
CA SER A 178 -1.45 -5.02 5.27
C SER A 178 -0.80 -3.68 5.65
N ASP A 179 -1.05 -2.61 4.89
CA ASP A 179 -0.40 -1.30 5.10
C ASP A 179 -0.95 -0.56 6.32
N VAL A 180 -0.18 -0.52 7.41
CA VAL A 180 -0.54 0.16 8.66
C VAL A 180 -0.70 1.67 8.49
N GLU A 181 0.11 2.32 7.64
CA GLU A 181 0.04 3.77 7.44
C GLU A 181 -1.26 4.17 6.72
N LEU A 182 -1.67 3.39 5.70
CA LEU A 182 -2.96 3.59 5.02
C LEU A 182 -4.13 3.28 5.96
N LEU A 183 -4.01 2.27 6.81
CA LEU A 183 -5.01 2.02 7.86
C LEU A 183 -5.16 3.24 8.77
N CYS A 184 -4.06 3.85 9.21
CA CYS A 184 -4.10 5.09 9.99
C CYS A 184 -4.80 6.22 9.23
N ASP A 185 -4.51 6.41 7.93
CA ASP A 185 -5.17 7.44 7.11
C ASP A 185 -6.70 7.22 7.06
N LEU A 186 -7.16 5.97 6.91
CA LEU A 186 -8.58 5.62 6.92
C LEU A 186 -9.23 5.86 8.29
N LEU A 187 -8.60 5.37 9.35
CA LEU A 187 -9.14 5.52 10.71
C LEU A 187 -9.19 6.98 11.16
N GLU A 188 -8.19 7.78 10.78
CA GLU A 188 -8.20 9.24 11.01
C GLU A 188 -9.31 9.92 10.21
N ALA A 189 -9.54 9.52 8.97
CA ALA A 189 -10.66 10.02 8.17
C ALA A 189 -12.01 9.72 8.84
N SER A 190 -12.19 8.49 9.31
CA SER A 190 -13.41 8.07 10.02
C SER A 190 -13.59 8.80 11.35
N LYS A 191 -12.55 8.81 12.21
CA LYS A 191 -12.63 9.32 13.58
C LYS A 191 -12.60 10.85 13.67
N LYS A 192 -11.70 11.50 12.90
CA LYS A 192 -11.45 12.94 13.00
C LYS A 192 -12.28 13.78 12.03
N ARG A 193 -12.66 13.19 10.87
CA ARG A 193 -13.40 13.88 9.80
C ARG A 193 -14.83 13.37 9.59
N PHE A 194 -15.23 12.30 10.32
CA PHE A 194 -16.55 11.66 10.22
C PHE A 194 -16.88 11.09 8.85
N VAL A 195 -15.87 10.75 8.06
CA VAL A 195 -16.07 10.05 6.78
C VAL A 195 -16.57 8.64 7.05
N SER A 196 -17.64 8.23 6.37
CA SER A 196 -18.11 6.84 6.39
C SER A 196 -17.22 6.00 5.50
N ILE A 197 -16.58 4.97 6.05
CA ILE A 197 -15.66 4.12 5.32
C ILE A 197 -16.22 2.70 5.27
N HIS A 198 -16.32 2.18 4.06
CA HIS A 198 -16.74 0.83 3.78
C HIS A 198 -15.63 0.09 3.06
N LEU A 199 -15.01 -0.86 3.74
CA LEU A 199 -13.92 -1.68 3.23
C LEU A 199 -14.44 -3.08 2.95
N ILE A 200 -14.30 -3.54 1.71
CA ILE A 200 -14.57 -4.93 1.29
C ILE A 200 -13.24 -5.59 0.96
N LEU A 201 -12.97 -6.71 1.62
CA LEU A 201 -11.75 -7.49 1.48
C LEU A 201 -12.03 -8.85 0.88
N ASP A 202 -11.07 -9.38 0.16
CA ASP A 202 -11.08 -10.77 -0.25
C ASP A 202 -11.08 -11.70 0.98
N HIS A 203 -11.94 -12.72 0.96
CA HIS A 203 -12.10 -13.65 2.07
C HIS A 203 -10.82 -14.45 2.38
N LEU A 204 -10.06 -14.83 1.35
CA LEU A 204 -8.85 -15.64 1.51
C LEU A 204 -7.72 -14.86 2.23
N ASN A 205 -7.67 -13.53 2.03
CA ASN A 205 -6.65 -12.65 2.62
C ASN A 205 -7.13 -11.92 3.88
N LEU A 206 -8.33 -12.22 4.36
CA LEU A 206 -8.93 -11.54 5.51
C LEU A 206 -8.13 -11.70 6.80
N SER A 207 -7.43 -12.83 6.99
CA SER A 207 -6.60 -13.07 8.18
C SER A 207 -5.52 -12.01 8.34
N ILE A 208 -4.89 -11.58 7.25
CA ILE A 208 -3.81 -10.57 7.26
C ILE A 208 -4.30 -9.26 7.87
N PHE A 209 -5.48 -8.80 7.44
CA PHE A 209 -6.09 -7.59 8.02
C PHE A 209 -6.47 -7.77 9.49
N ARG A 210 -7.02 -8.94 9.87
CA ARG A 210 -7.38 -9.23 11.26
C ARG A 210 -6.15 -9.26 12.17
N ASP A 211 -5.08 -9.90 11.74
CA ASP A 211 -3.83 -9.98 12.50
C ASP A 211 -3.25 -8.59 12.72
N MET A 212 -3.16 -7.77 11.67
CA MET A 212 -2.75 -6.36 11.76
C MET A 212 -3.63 -5.57 12.74
N TRP A 213 -4.96 -5.72 12.66
CA TRP A 213 -5.90 -5.05 13.56
C TRP A 213 -5.69 -5.44 15.03
N GLN A 214 -5.47 -6.74 15.29
CA GLN A 214 -5.23 -7.28 16.62
C GLN A 214 -3.87 -6.85 17.20
N GLU A 215 -2.80 -6.90 16.41
CA GLU A 215 -1.47 -6.45 16.82
C GLU A 215 -1.45 -4.98 17.19
N LEU A 216 -2.15 -4.15 16.44
CA LEU A 216 -2.31 -2.74 16.74
C LEU A 216 -3.26 -2.50 17.93
N LYS A 217 -3.93 -3.52 18.46
CA LYS A 217 -4.87 -3.46 19.59
C LYS A 217 -5.96 -2.40 19.39
N LEU A 218 -6.51 -2.35 18.18
CA LEU A 218 -7.60 -1.45 17.80
C LEU A 218 -8.94 -2.08 18.20
N GLN A 219 -9.92 -1.25 18.55
CA GLN A 219 -11.26 -1.71 18.92
C GLN A 219 -12.30 -1.11 17.97
N GLY A 220 -13.12 -1.97 17.36
CA GLY A 220 -14.12 -1.54 16.36
C GLY A 220 -15.11 -0.50 16.91
N LYS A 221 -15.44 -0.57 18.21
CA LYS A 221 -16.31 0.41 18.87
C LYS A 221 -15.80 1.86 18.84
N ASP A 222 -14.47 2.05 18.69
CA ASP A 222 -13.86 3.38 18.61
C ASP A 222 -14.01 4.01 17.24
N PHE A 223 -14.46 3.23 16.23
CA PHE A 223 -14.59 3.64 14.84
C PHE A 223 -15.97 3.29 14.25
N PRO A 224 -17.06 3.89 14.76
CA PRO A 224 -18.42 3.51 14.40
C PRO A 224 -18.77 3.76 12.92
N LYS A 225 -17.99 4.57 12.22
CA LYS A 225 -18.15 4.86 10.78
C LYS A 225 -17.17 4.07 9.89
N PHE A 226 -16.45 3.11 10.45
CA PHE A 226 -15.55 2.25 9.72
C PHE A 226 -16.11 0.82 9.73
N SER A 227 -16.58 0.37 8.59
CA SER A 227 -17.13 -0.98 8.42
C SER A 227 -16.22 -1.81 7.53
N VAL A 228 -16.02 -3.06 7.94
CA VAL A 228 -15.24 -4.04 7.19
C VAL A 228 -16.12 -5.22 6.84
N HIS A 229 -16.10 -5.61 5.60
CA HIS A 229 -16.80 -6.77 5.08
C HIS A 229 -15.82 -7.67 4.32
N SER A 230 -16.16 -8.92 4.19
CA SER A 230 -15.42 -9.85 3.34
C SER A 230 -16.32 -10.44 2.27
N VAL A 231 -15.77 -10.68 1.10
CA VAL A 231 -16.46 -11.31 -0.02
C VAL A 231 -15.61 -12.44 -0.59
N GLU A 232 -16.26 -13.53 -0.97
CA GLU A 232 -15.60 -14.64 -1.67
C GLU A 232 -15.59 -14.36 -3.17
N GLY A 233 -14.56 -14.85 -3.86
CA GLY A 233 -14.55 -14.90 -5.31
C GLY A 233 -15.57 -15.90 -5.86
N GLN A 234 -15.64 -16.00 -7.17
CA GLN A 234 -16.55 -16.95 -7.81
C GLN A 234 -16.11 -18.40 -7.55
N THR A 235 -17.09 -19.28 -7.36
CA THR A 235 -16.83 -20.72 -7.19
C THR A 235 -17.03 -21.46 -8.50
N TYR A 236 -15.98 -22.14 -8.95
CA TYR A 236 -16.06 -23.07 -10.07
C TYR A 236 -16.45 -24.47 -9.58
N TYR A 237 -17.41 -25.07 -10.25
CA TYR A 237 -17.90 -26.40 -9.96
C TYR A 237 -17.48 -27.38 -11.08
N ALA A 238 -16.62 -28.32 -10.75
CA ALA A 238 -16.23 -29.38 -11.67
C ALA A 238 -17.28 -30.48 -11.76
N LYS A 239 -17.31 -31.24 -12.88
CA LYS A 239 -18.27 -32.31 -13.13
C LYS A 239 -18.30 -33.40 -12.04
N MET A 240 -17.18 -33.64 -11.38
CA MET A 240 -17.03 -34.63 -10.31
C MET A 240 -17.40 -34.08 -8.92
N GLY A 241 -18.08 -32.92 -8.84
CA GLY A 241 -18.50 -32.30 -7.58
C GLY A 241 -17.41 -31.57 -6.81
N ARG A 242 -16.18 -31.51 -7.33
CA ARG A 242 -15.10 -30.69 -6.75
C ARG A 242 -15.43 -29.20 -6.96
N LYS A 243 -15.18 -28.40 -5.92
CA LYS A 243 -15.35 -26.97 -5.92
C LYS A 243 -13.99 -26.29 -5.85
N LEU A 244 -13.82 -25.20 -6.58
CA LEU A 244 -12.67 -24.32 -6.50
C LEU A 244 -13.19 -22.91 -6.27
N SER A 245 -12.90 -22.34 -5.12
CA SER A 245 -13.22 -20.95 -4.82
C SER A 245 -12.11 -20.04 -5.34
N GLY A 246 -12.51 -19.01 -6.11
CA GLY A 246 -11.61 -17.95 -6.56
C GLY A 246 -11.42 -16.89 -5.48
N GLN A 247 -10.64 -15.89 -5.82
CA GLN A 247 -10.42 -14.69 -5.01
C GLN A 247 -10.92 -13.44 -5.73
N VAL A 248 -11.13 -12.37 -4.97
CA VAL A 248 -11.35 -11.03 -5.52
C VAL A 248 -10.00 -10.46 -5.91
N SER A 249 -9.84 -10.09 -7.18
CA SER A 249 -8.61 -9.46 -7.71
C SER A 249 -8.83 -7.99 -8.08
N GLU A 250 -9.98 -7.46 -7.72
CA GLU A 250 -10.34 -6.08 -7.99
C GLU A 250 -9.78 -5.17 -6.90
N THR A 251 -9.14 -4.07 -7.32
CA THR A 251 -8.76 -3.00 -6.38
C THR A 251 -9.27 -1.67 -6.90
N PHE A 252 -10.18 -1.07 -6.16
CA PHE A 252 -10.66 0.27 -6.43
C PHE A 252 -11.17 0.98 -5.16
N LEU A 253 -11.12 2.31 -5.22
CA LEU A 253 -11.63 3.21 -4.20
C LEU A 253 -12.61 4.19 -4.86
N ILE A 254 -13.69 4.53 -4.17
CA ILE A 254 -14.66 5.51 -4.63
C ILE A 254 -14.80 6.60 -3.56
N THR A 255 -14.61 7.86 -3.94
CA THR A 255 -14.75 9.00 -3.05
C THR A 255 -16.01 9.79 -3.36
N ASP A 256 -16.89 9.92 -2.38
CA ASP A 256 -18.10 10.74 -2.41
C ASP A 256 -18.98 10.51 -3.66
N SER A 257 -18.90 9.33 -4.27
CA SER A 257 -19.56 8.95 -5.53
C SER A 257 -19.22 9.85 -6.73
N LYS A 258 -18.07 10.55 -6.68
CA LYS A 258 -17.63 11.51 -7.70
C LYS A 258 -16.39 11.07 -8.47
N GLU A 259 -15.49 10.39 -7.80
CA GLU A 259 -14.22 9.93 -8.35
C GLU A 259 -13.99 8.48 -7.96
N ALA A 260 -13.42 7.70 -8.86
CA ALA A 260 -12.96 6.34 -8.59
C ALA A 260 -11.47 6.23 -8.94
N LEU A 261 -10.70 5.57 -8.07
CA LEU A 261 -9.31 5.19 -8.31
C LEU A 261 -9.25 3.67 -8.36
N ALA A 262 -8.88 3.10 -9.48
CA ALA A 262 -8.79 1.66 -9.69
C ALA A 262 -7.44 1.28 -10.25
N GLY A 263 -7.00 0.04 -10.07
CA GLY A 263 -5.71 -0.39 -10.63
C GLY A 263 -5.29 -1.80 -10.22
N SER A 264 -4.01 -2.08 -10.46
CA SER A 264 -3.38 -3.36 -10.11
C SER A 264 -2.56 -3.29 -8.82
N PHE A 265 -2.75 -2.27 -8.02
CA PHE A 265 -2.09 -2.12 -6.73
C PHE A 265 -2.89 -2.83 -5.62
N SER A 266 -2.19 -3.27 -4.58
CA SER A 266 -2.79 -3.74 -3.33
C SER A 266 -2.33 -2.83 -2.18
N PHE A 267 -3.04 -2.86 -1.05
CA PHE A 267 -2.68 -2.06 0.14
C PHE A 267 -1.59 -2.78 0.95
N SER A 268 -0.42 -2.95 0.35
CA SER A 268 0.70 -3.70 0.91
C SER A 268 2.03 -3.00 0.67
N CYS A 269 3.01 -3.28 1.52
CA CYS A 269 4.37 -2.75 1.39
C CYS A 269 5.01 -3.19 0.05
N LEU A 270 4.80 -4.45 -0.35
CA LEU A 270 5.30 -4.97 -1.62
C LEU A 270 4.76 -4.22 -2.83
N SER A 271 3.47 -3.84 -2.79
CA SER A 271 2.84 -3.10 -3.88
C SER A 271 3.46 -1.72 -4.10
N TRP A 272 3.94 -1.09 -3.02
CA TRP A 272 4.51 0.26 -3.07
C TRP A 272 6.02 0.27 -3.31
N MET A 273 6.75 -0.75 -2.86
CA MET A 273 8.21 -0.77 -2.88
C MET A 273 8.81 -1.66 -3.97
N VAL A 274 8.15 -2.76 -4.31
CA VAL A 274 8.73 -3.83 -5.13
C VAL A 274 7.94 -4.07 -6.42
N HIS A 275 6.61 -4.18 -6.32
CA HIS A 275 5.79 -4.53 -7.47
C HIS A 275 5.53 -3.34 -8.38
N ARG A 276 5.55 -3.58 -9.70
CA ARG A 276 5.15 -2.58 -10.68
C ARG A 276 3.63 -2.58 -10.80
N SER A 277 3.01 -1.50 -10.37
CA SER A 277 1.57 -1.33 -10.39
C SER A 277 1.17 -0.09 -11.19
N LEU A 278 -0.09 -0.04 -11.56
CA LEU A 278 -0.69 1.12 -12.22
C LEU A 278 -2.00 1.49 -11.54
N ALA A 279 -2.43 2.73 -11.70
CA ALA A 279 -3.74 3.18 -11.28
C ALA A 279 -4.39 4.10 -12.31
N PHE A 280 -5.72 4.09 -12.32
CA PHE A 280 -6.57 4.93 -13.12
C PHE A 280 -7.46 5.77 -12.21
N LEU A 281 -7.37 7.08 -12.30
CA LEU A 281 -8.36 7.99 -11.69
C LEU A 281 -9.44 8.28 -12.72
N VAL A 282 -10.65 7.91 -12.39
CA VAL A 282 -11.84 8.03 -13.23
C VAL A 282 -12.78 9.06 -12.62
N LYS A 283 -13.33 9.96 -13.47
CA LYS A 283 -14.33 10.96 -13.09
C LYS A 283 -15.49 10.94 -14.07
N GLY A 284 -16.62 11.53 -13.67
CA GLY A 284 -17.81 11.63 -14.50
C GLY A 284 -18.66 10.37 -14.50
N SER A 285 -19.39 10.12 -15.59
CA SER A 285 -20.38 9.04 -15.67
C SER A 285 -19.82 7.63 -15.49
N ALA A 286 -18.55 7.40 -15.84
CA ALA A 286 -17.93 6.09 -15.68
C ALA A 286 -17.77 5.65 -14.20
N VAL A 287 -17.86 6.57 -13.23
CA VAL A 287 -17.84 6.25 -11.79
C VAL A 287 -19.06 5.41 -11.39
N THR A 288 -20.18 5.54 -12.12
CA THR A 288 -21.40 4.76 -11.85
C THR A 288 -21.15 3.25 -11.92
N HIS A 289 -20.31 2.78 -12.86
CA HIS A 289 -20.00 1.35 -12.97
C HIS A 289 -19.25 0.81 -11.74
N PHE A 290 -18.38 1.62 -11.15
CA PHE A 290 -17.71 1.25 -9.89
C PHE A 290 -18.68 1.23 -8.71
N LEU A 291 -19.65 2.15 -8.68
CA LEU A 291 -20.70 2.16 -7.66
C LEU A 291 -21.58 0.92 -7.76
N GLU A 292 -22.04 0.58 -8.96
CA GLU A 292 -22.82 -0.62 -9.21
C GLU A 292 -22.08 -1.89 -8.79
N GLU A 293 -20.79 -1.99 -9.11
CA GLU A 293 -19.95 -3.11 -8.69
C GLU A 293 -19.78 -3.15 -7.18
N PHE A 294 -19.52 -2.00 -6.54
CA PHE A 294 -19.42 -1.92 -5.09
C PHE A 294 -20.72 -2.36 -4.41
N GLU A 295 -21.87 -1.93 -4.88
CA GLU A 295 -23.19 -2.33 -4.37
C GLU A 295 -23.42 -3.84 -4.54
N ARG A 296 -23.03 -4.40 -5.69
CA ARG A 296 -23.11 -5.83 -5.97
C ARG A 296 -22.26 -6.63 -4.99
N LEU A 297 -20.99 -6.26 -4.80
CA LEU A 297 -20.08 -6.90 -3.83
C LEU A 297 -20.57 -6.73 -2.40
N SER A 298 -21.03 -5.55 -2.04
CA SER A 298 -21.57 -5.27 -0.70
C SER A 298 -22.78 -6.14 -0.38
N SER A 299 -23.68 -6.37 -1.35
CA SER A 299 -24.88 -7.19 -1.17
C SER A 299 -24.60 -8.67 -0.88
N CYS A 300 -23.47 -9.20 -1.38
CA CYS A 300 -23.05 -10.59 -1.15
C CYS A 300 -21.95 -10.73 -0.11
N SER A 301 -21.47 -9.61 0.48
CA SER A 301 -20.42 -9.61 1.49
C SER A 301 -20.94 -9.98 2.88
N THR A 302 -20.03 -10.48 3.72
CA THR A 302 -20.29 -10.77 5.14
C THR A 302 -19.57 -9.77 6.03
N PRO A 303 -20.23 -9.21 7.08
CA PRO A 303 -19.57 -8.27 7.96
C PRO A 303 -18.47 -8.98 8.75
N VAL A 304 -17.32 -8.31 8.85
CA VAL A 304 -16.19 -8.74 9.68
C VAL A 304 -16.39 -8.15 11.07
N THR A 305 -16.89 -8.97 11.99
CA THR A 305 -16.99 -8.59 13.41
C THR A 305 -15.59 -8.54 14.01
N GLY A 306 -15.18 -7.34 14.46
CA GLY A 306 -13.94 -7.10 15.21
C GLY A 306 -14.11 -7.29 16.70
#